data_b689ebd1d9e40b732ea03806d85a0d18
#
_entry.id   b689ebd1d9e40b732ea03806d85a0d18
#
_cell.length_a   1.000
_cell.length_b   1.000
_cell.length_c   1.000
_cell.angle_alpha   90.00
_cell.angle_beta   90.00
_cell.angle_gamma   90.00
#
_symmetry.space_group_name_H-M   'P 1'
#
loop_
_entity.id
_entity.type
_entity.pdbx_description
1 polymer ?
#
loop_
_entity_poly.entity_id
_entity_poly.type
_entity_poly.pdbx_seq_one_letter_code
_entity_poly.pdbx_strand_id
1 'polypeptide(L)'
;HQGQRVASHPRSRRQAAHSTCREHMPHAHQAMHGWSPERFLRWADDIGAETREVVSCLLQEKRHSEQSYRRVLALLSNAKKYGRERLNKACGRALLIGSPTRSSVKSILKQGLDQVALETHNNAVQEELSLDDHENVRGEEYYH
;
A
#
# COMPACT_ATOMS: atom_id res chain seq x y z
N HIS A 1 16.88 22.35 -29.46
CA HIS A 1 16.04 21.50 -30.28
C HIS A 1 15.70 22.24 -31.58
N GLN A 2 15.97 21.66 -32.73
CA GLN A 2 15.76 22.27 -34.04
C GLN A 2 16.38 23.67 -34.20
N GLY A 3 17.60 23.88 -33.67
CA GLY A 3 18.28 25.17 -33.74
C GLY A 3 17.81 26.23 -32.72
N GLN A 4 16.76 25.97 -31.95
CA GLN A 4 16.30 26.86 -30.89
C GLN A 4 16.92 26.48 -29.53
N ARG A 5 17.32 27.52 -28.78
CA ARG A 5 17.82 27.35 -27.41
C ARG A 5 16.65 26.99 -26.48
N VAL A 6 16.66 25.78 -25.94
CA VAL A 6 15.59 25.27 -25.09
C VAL A 6 15.77 25.67 -23.62
N ALA A 7 17.01 25.75 -23.13
CA ALA A 7 17.28 26.11 -21.76
C ALA A 7 18.70 26.65 -21.59
N SER A 8 18.95 27.40 -20.51
CA SER A 8 20.28 27.79 -20.09
C SER A 8 20.40 27.70 -18.56
N HIS A 9 21.46 27.07 -18.10
CA HIS A 9 21.75 26.91 -16.67
C HIS A 9 23.10 27.55 -16.34
N PRO A 10 23.22 28.25 -15.21
CA PRO A 10 24.51 28.74 -14.74
C PRO A 10 25.42 27.52 -14.40
N ARG A 11 26.65 27.57 -14.83
CA ARG A 11 27.64 26.54 -14.53
C ARG A 11 27.99 26.57 -13.03
N SER A 12 27.73 25.51 -12.32
CA SER A 12 28.19 25.35 -10.93
C SER A 12 29.66 24.92 -10.92
N ARG A 13 30.47 25.56 -10.09
CA ARG A 13 31.86 25.15 -9.82
C ARG A 13 31.97 24.15 -8.66
N ARG A 14 30.86 23.86 -7.97
CA ARG A 14 30.82 22.85 -6.90
C ARG A 14 30.72 21.46 -7.52
N GLN A 15 31.59 20.55 -7.08
CA GLN A 15 31.56 19.15 -7.47
C GLN A 15 30.22 18.52 -7.03
N ALA A 16 29.58 17.75 -7.88
CA ALA A 16 28.27 17.11 -7.65
C ALA A 16 27.08 18.07 -7.39
N ALA A 17 27.17 19.36 -7.75
CA ALA A 17 26.05 20.27 -7.68
C ALA A 17 25.11 20.10 -8.88
N HIS A 18 23.85 19.87 -8.63
CA HIS A 18 22.81 19.78 -9.65
C HIS A 18 22.01 21.09 -9.71
N SER A 19 21.90 21.67 -10.91
CA SER A 19 21.05 22.82 -11.21
C SER A 19 19.80 22.33 -11.91
N THR A 20 18.70 22.18 -11.16
CA THR A 20 17.41 21.71 -11.70
C THR A 20 16.43 22.88 -11.76
N CYS A 21 15.95 23.22 -12.95
CA CYS A 21 14.83 24.14 -13.13
C CYS A 21 13.52 23.36 -13.09
N ARG A 22 12.60 23.73 -12.21
CA ARG A 22 11.28 23.09 -12.09
C ARG A 22 10.47 23.15 -13.38
N GLU A 23 10.58 24.24 -14.12
CA GLU A 23 9.87 24.47 -15.38
C GLU A 23 10.29 23.48 -16.49
N HIS A 24 11.51 22.95 -16.41
CA HIS A 24 12.04 21.98 -17.38
C HIS A 24 11.70 20.53 -17.01
N MET A 25 11.10 20.29 -15.86
CA MET A 25 10.69 18.93 -15.47
C MET A 25 9.36 18.56 -16.18
N PRO A 26 9.21 17.30 -16.63
CA PRO A 26 7.92 16.81 -17.10
C PRO A 26 6.83 17.03 -16.05
N HIS A 27 5.62 17.39 -16.45
CA HIS A 27 4.49 17.68 -15.54
C HIS A 27 4.24 16.57 -14.51
N ALA A 28 4.42 15.30 -14.91
CA ALA A 28 4.30 14.16 -14.01
C ALA A 28 5.32 14.20 -12.86
N HIS A 29 6.55 14.66 -13.13
CA HIS A 29 7.59 14.80 -12.12
C HIS A 29 7.37 16.04 -11.24
N GLN A 30 6.90 17.16 -11.85
CA GLN A 30 6.56 18.35 -11.09
C GLN A 30 5.45 18.10 -10.07
N ALA A 31 4.44 17.31 -10.44
CA ALA A 31 3.35 16.90 -9.54
C ALA A 31 3.86 16.09 -8.34
N MET A 32 4.91 15.29 -8.51
CA MET A 32 5.46 14.46 -7.42
C MET A 32 6.37 15.24 -6.45
N HIS A 33 6.93 16.37 -6.89
CA HIS A 33 7.82 17.18 -6.04
C HIS A 33 7.13 17.81 -4.81
N GLY A 34 5.79 17.92 -4.84
CA GLY A 34 4.98 18.44 -3.73
C GLY A 34 4.47 17.36 -2.78
N TRP A 35 4.79 16.09 -3.01
CA TRP A 35 4.34 15.00 -2.18
C TRP A 35 5.32 14.72 -1.05
N SER A 36 4.83 14.70 0.17
CA SER A 36 5.59 14.31 1.36
C SER A 36 4.83 13.23 2.14
N PRO A 37 5.53 12.40 2.93
CA PRO A 37 4.90 11.41 3.79
C PRO A 37 3.82 12.02 4.70
N GLU A 38 4.09 13.20 5.27
CA GLU A 38 3.18 13.89 6.17
C GLU A 38 1.89 14.32 5.49
N ARG A 39 1.97 14.71 4.22
CA ARG A 39 0.79 15.07 3.41
C ARG A 39 -0.09 13.86 3.16
N PHE A 40 0.50 12.70 2.88
CA PHE A 40 -0.25 11.45 2.71
C PHE A 40 -0.90 11.00 4.01
N LEU A 41 -0.20 11.09 5.12
CA LEU A 41 -0.72 10.73 6.44
C LEU A 41 -1.89 11.63 6.82
N ARG A 42 -1.80 12.95 6.61
CA ARG A 42 -2.92 13.88 6.83
C ARG A 42 -4.13 13.54 5.96
N TRP A 43 -3.90 13.27 4.68
CA TRP A 43 -4.99 12.86 3.79
C TRP A 43 -5.63 11.53 4.22
N ALA A 44 -4.84 10.60 4.70
CA ALA A 44 -5.34 9.33 5.23
C ALA A 44 -6.13 9.53 6.54
N ASP A 45 -5.68 10.43 7.43
CA ASP A 45 -6.41 10.83 8.65
C ASP A 45 -7.80 11.39 8.34
N ASP A 46 -7.92 12.22 7.30
CA ASP A 46 -9.22 12.75 6.84
C ASP A 46 -10.20 11.65 6.40
N ILE A 47 -9.70 10.45 6.07
CA ILE A 47 -10.52 9.31 5.67
C ILE A 47 -10.84 8.44 6.89
N GLY A 48 -9.84 8.12 7.72
CA GLY A 48 -10.00 7.37 8.95
C GLY A 48 -8.70 6.76 9.46
N ALA A 49 -8.71 6.34 10.73
CA ALA A 49 -7.55 5.86 11.46
C ALA A 49 -6.93 4.60 10.81
N GLU A 50 -7.76 3.65 10.38
CA GLU A 50 -7.30 2.41 9.75
C GLU A 50 -6.65 2.68 8.39
N THR A 51 -7.15 3.67 7.65
CA THR A 51 -6.55 4.10 6.38
C THR A 51 -5.17 4.72 6.64
N ARG A 52 -5.02 5.51 7.69
CA ARG A 52 -3.72 6.08 8.10
C ARG A 52 -2.71 5.00 8.42
N GLU A 53 -3.12 3.97 9.17
CA GLU A 53 -2.24 2.87 9.55
C GLU A 53 -1.74 2.10 8.32
N VAL A 54 -2.61 1.75 7.39
CA VAL A 54 -2.23 1.11 6.13
C VAL A 54 -1.29 2.00 5.32
N VAL A 55 -1.55 3.31 5.24
CA VAL A 55 -0.68 4.27 4.55
C VAL A 55 0.70 4.34 5.21
N SER A 56 0.77 4.33 6.54
CA SER A 56 2.02 4.29 7.29
C SER A 56 2.84 3.04 6.94
N CYS A 57 2.22 1.86 6.94
CA CYS A 57 2.86 0.61 6.52
C CYS A 57 3.42 0.69 5.09
N LEU A 58 2.62 1.21 4.14
CA LEU A 58 3.03 1.35 2.75
C LEU A 58 4.20 2.32 2.54
N LEU A 59 4.30 3.36 3.37
CA LEU A 59 5.40 4.32 3.32
C LEU A 59 6.70 3.74 3.89
N GLN A 60 6.60 2.87 4.90
CA GLN A 60 7.75 2.23 5.55
C GLN A 60 8.32 1.05 4.73
N GLU A 61 7.48 0.35 3.97
CA GLU A 61 7.82 -0.91 3.30
C GLU A 61 8.90 -0.76 2.22
N LYS A 62 9.07 0.41 1.61
CA LYS A 62 9.92 0.58 0.41
C LYS A 62 11.10 1.50 0.61
N ARG A 63 12.26 1.07 0.09
CA ARG A 63 13.48 1.87 0.04
C ARG A 63 13.37 3.10 -0.87
N HIS A 64 12.47 3.06 -1.88
CA HIS A 64 12.27 4.14 -2.84
C HIS A 64 10.95 4.86 -2.59
N SER A 65 11.02 6.10 -2.13
CA SER A 65 9.88 6.97 -1.80
C SER A 65 8.86 7.10 -2.95
N GLU A 66 9.33 7.23 -4.19
CA GLU A 66 8.43 7.38 -5.35
C GLU A 66 7.51 6.19 -5.58
N GLN A 67 7.98 4.97 -5.36
CA GLN A 67 7.17 3.76 -5.49
C GLN A 67 6.11 3.69 -4.39
N SER A 68 6.47 4.06 -3.16
CA SER A 68 5.54 4.15 -2.03
C SER A 68 4.46 5.19 -2.31
N TYR A 69 4.83 6.37 -2.78
CA TYR A 69 3.89 7.45 -3.10
C TYR A 69 2.86 7.06 -4.16
N ARG A 70 3.28 6.37 -5.23
CA ARG A 70 2.36 5.87 -6.26
C ARG A 70 1.37 4.85 -5.70
N ARG A 71 1.81 3.97 -4.79
CA ARG A 71 0.94 2.98 -4.13
C ARG A 71 -0.06 3.66 -3.22
N VAL A 72 0.38 4.62 -2.41
CA VAL A 72 -0.48 5.38 -1.50
C VAL A 72 -1.50 6.19 -2.29
N LEU A 73 -1.10 6.91 -3.35
CA LEU A 73 -2.03 7.63 -4.23
C LEU A 73 -3.10 6.72 -4.81
N ALA A 74 -2.68 5.54 -5.29
CA ALA A 74 -3.61 4.57 -5.85
C ALA A 74 -4.53 3.94 -4.80
N LEU A 75 -4.11 3.83 -3.53
CA LEU A 75 -4.96 3.44 -2.41
C LEU A 75 -5.99 4.54 -2.12
N LEU A 76 -5.53 5.76 -1.86
CA LEU A 76 -6.38 6.90 -1.49
C LEU A 76 -7.37 7.28 -2.60
N SER A 77 -7.01 7.07 -3.88
CA SER A 77 -7.93 7.31 -5.01
C SER A 77 -9.20 6.45 -4.95
N ASN A 78 -9.16 5.31 -4.26
CA ASN A 78 -10.35 4.47 -4.07
C ASN A 78 -11.43 5.16 -3.24
N ALA A 79 -11.09 6.15 -2.40
CA ALA A 79 -12.07 6.94 -1.67
C ALA A 79 -13.05 7.68 -2.57
N LYS A 80 -12.61 8.11 -3.77
CA LYS A 80 -13.48 8.74 -4.78
C LYS A 80 -14.49 7.75 -5.38
N LYS A 81 -14.08 6.49 -5.54
CA LYS A 81 -14.90 5.45 -6.20
C LYS A 81 -15.84 4.75 -5.24
N TYR A 82 -15.37 4.41 -4.06
CA TYR A 82 -16.10 3.58 -3.09
C TYR A 82 -16.62 4.36 -1.88
N GLY A 83 -16.17 5.59 -1.68
CA GLY A 83 -16.45 6.39 -0.49
C GLY A 83 -15.39 6.22 0.60
N ARG A 84 -15.31 7.22 1.50
CA ARG A 84 -14.31 7.26 2.58
C ARG A 84 -14.54 6.16 3.60
N GLU A 85 -15.78 5.99 4.05
CA GLU A 85 -16.14 4.98 5.07
C GLU A 85 -15.82 3.56 4.62
N ARG A 86 -16.17 3.22 3.36
CA ARG A 86 -15.89 1.90 2.81
C ARG A 86 -14.39 1.64 2.69
N LEU A 87 -13.63 2.65 2.25
CA LEU A 87 -12.18 2.53 2.18
C LEU A 87 -11.59 2.30 3.58
N ASN A 88 -12.05 3.03 4.59
CA ASN A 88 -11.56 2.86 5.95
C ASN A 88 -11.87 1.46 6.50
N LYS A 89 -13.10 0.97 6.34
CA LYS A 89 -13.48 -0.40 6.73
C LYS A 89 -12.66 -1.47 6.02
N ALA A 90 -12.39 -1.27 4.72
CA ALA A 90 -11.55 -2.19 3.95
C ALA A 90 -10.10 -2.20 4.42
N CYS A 91 -9.58 -1.03 4.81
CA CYS A 91 -8.25 -0.91 5.41
C CYS A 91 -8.19 -1.63 6.77
N GLY A 92 -9.18 -1.44 7.64
CA GLY A 92 -9.27 -2.14 8.91
C GLY A 92 -9.29 -3.66 8.74
N ARG A 93 -10.07 -4.16 7.76
CA ARG A 93 -10.08 -5.58 7.44
C ARG A 93 -8.73 -6.10 6.93
N ALA A 94 -8.04 -5.32 6.11
CA ALA A 94 -6.71 -5.68 5.61
C ALA A 94 -5.67 -5.74 6.74
N LEU A 95 -5.78 -4.87 7.75
CA LEU A 95 -4.95 -4.90 8.96
C LEU A 95 -5.22 -6.15 9.79
N LEU A 96 -6.49 -6.49 10.02
CA LEU A 96 -6.89 -7.68 10.78
C LEU A 96 -6.39 -8.99 10.13
N ILE A 97 -6.38 -9.06 8.81
CA ILE A 97 -5.85 -10.22 8.06
C ILE A 97 -4.31 -10.23 8.07
N GLY A 98 -3.64 -9.19 8.59
CA GLY A 98 -2.19 -9.07 8.58
C GLY A 98 -1.61 -8.77 7.19
N SER A 99 -2.41 -8.28 6.26
CA SER A 99 -1.98 -7.96 4.90
C SER A 99 -2.36 -6.52 4.49
N PRO A 100 -1.72 -5.51 5.09
CA PRO A 100 -2.02 -4.09 4.83
C PRO A 100 -1.44 -3.63 3.48
N THR A 101 -1.82 -4.30 2.39
CA THR A 101 -1.35 -3.96 1.05
C THR A 101 -2.44 -3.30 0.21
N ARG A 102 -2.02 -2.50 -0.79
CA ARG A 102 -2.95 -1.91 -1.75
C ARG A 102 -3.80 -2.97 -2.47
N SER A 103 -3.21 -4.11 -2.81
CA SER A 103 -3.90 -5.22 -3.51
C SER A 103 -4.99 -5.83 -2.64
N SER A 104 -4.70 -6.11 -1.38
CA SER A 104 -5.67 -6.64 -0.41
C SER A 104 -6.86 -5.70 -0.23
N VAL A 105 -6.60 -4.42 0.03
CA VAL A 105 -7.66 -3.41 0.16
C VAL A 105 -8.52 -3.31 -1.11
N LYS A 106 -7.89 -3.30 -2.29
CA LYS A 106 -8.62 -3.27 -3.57
C LYS A 106 -9.48 -4.51 -3.77
N SER A 107 -9.00 -5.70 -3.39
CA SER A 107 -9.75 -6.96 -3.47
C SER A 107 -10.95 -6.94 -2.53
N ILE A 108 -10.76 -6.53 -1.27
CA ILE A 108 -11.82 -6.38 -0.27
C ILE A 108 -12.93 -5.45 -0.78
N LEU A 109 -12.56 -4.27 -1.31
CA LEU A 109 -13.51 -3.31 -1.87
C LEU A 109 -14.26 -3.86 -3.10
N LYS A 110 -13.55 -4.58 -3.98
CA LYS A 110 -14.16 -5.16 -5.19
C LYS A 110 -15.16 -6.26 -4.87
N GLN A 111 -14.88 -7.06 -3.85
CA GLN A 111 -15.73 -8.17 -3.42
C GLN A 111 -16.81 -7.73 -2.42
N GLY A 112 -16.80 -6.46 -1.97
CA GLY A 112 -17.76 -5.95 -0.98
C GLY A 112 -17.57 -6.51 0.43
N LEU A 113 -16.43 -7.14 0.71
CA LEU A 113 -16.14 -7.71 2.01
C LEU A 113 -16.05 -6.66 3.13
N ASP A 114 -15.83 -5.40 2.78
CA ASP A 114 -15.88 -4.27 3.70
C ASP A 114 -17.26 -4.05 4.34
N GLN A 115 -18.32 -4.57 3.73
CA GLN A 115 -19.71 -4.46 4.20
C GLN A 115 -20.18 -5.68 5.00
N VAL A 116 -19.48 -6.81 4.88
CA VAL A 116 -19.78 -8.02 5.65
C VAL A 116 -19.29 -7.83 7.07
N ALA A 117 -20.13 -8.05 8.07
CA ALA A 117 -19.71 -8.06 9.46
C ALA A 117 -18.53 -9.05 9.61
N LEU A 118 -17.47 -8.62 10.27
CA LEU A 118 -16.45 -9.54 10.74
C LEU A 118 -17.12 -10.38 11.83
N GLU A 119 -17.55 -11.58 11.49
CA GLU A 119 -17.70 -12.60 12.53
C GLU A 119 -16.31 -12.74 13.13
N THR A 120 -16.16 -12.19 14.33
CA THR A 120 -14.98 -12.50 15.14
C THR A 120 -15.02 -14.01 15.35
N HIS A 121 -14.28 -14.73 14.53
CA HIS A 121 -13.86 -16.07 14.87
C HIS A 121 -12.92 -15.92 16.08
N ASN A 122 -13.57 -15.63 17.24
CA ASN A 122 -13.01 -15.98 18.50
C ASN A 122 -12.89 -17.51 18.49
N ASN A 123 -11.66 -17.97 18.38
CA ASN A 123 -11.28 -19.36 18.60
C ASN A 123 -12.21 -20.37 17.88
N ALA A 124 -12.01 -20.56 16.56
CA ALA A 124 -11.92 -21.93 16.16
C ALA A 124 -10.78 -22.53 16.99
N VAL A 125 -11.12 -23.14 18.13
CA VAL A 125 -10.35 -24.19 18.72
C VAL A 125 -9.89 -24.98 17.52
N GLN A 126 -8.60 -24.93 17.24
CA GLN A 126 -7.96 -25.88 16.35
C GLN A 126 -8.27 -27.21 17.05
N GLU A 127 -9.36 -27.87 16.64
CA GLU A 127 -9.54 -29.26 16.98
C GLU A 127 -8.25 -29.88 16.50
N GLU A 128 -7.45 -30.32 17.45
CA GLU A 128 -6.33 -31.21 17.17
C GLU A 128 -6.94 -32.33 16.34
N LEU A 129 -6.76 -32.23 15.04
CA LEU A 129 -6.94 -33.35 14.14
C LEU A 129 -5.97 -34.40 14.68
N SER A 130 -6.50 -35.32 15.48
CA SER A 130 -5.76 -36.50 15.89
C SER A 130 -5.40 -37.24 14.60
N LEU A 131 -4.16 -37.11 14.19
CA LEU A 131 -3.62 -37.72 12.97
C LEU A 131 -3.57 -39.27 13.12
N ASP A 132 -3.92 -39.78 14.27
CA ASP A 132 -3.83 -41.21 14.62
C ASP A 132 -4.88 -42.08 13.92
N ASP A 133 -5.92 -41.48 13.32
CA ASP A 133 -7.02 -42.21 12.70
C ASP A 133 -7.12 -41.97 11.17
N HIS A 134 -6.06 -41.47 10.52
CA HIS A 134 -6.03 -41.28 9.09
C HIS A 134 -5.57 -42.57 8.39
N GLU A 135 -6.42 -43.17 7.57
CA GLU A 135 -6.17 -44.37 6.74
C GLU A 135 -4.88 -44.32 5.90
N ASN A 136 -4.26 -43.14 5.76
CA ASN A 136 -3.00 -42.92 5.05
C ASN A 136 -1.76 -42.79 5.94
N VAL A 137 -1.89 -42.90 7.27
CA VAL A 137 -0.72 -42.92 8.16
C VAL A 137 -0.17 -44.36 8.14
N ARG A 138 0.86 -44.56 7.35
CA ARG A 138 1.63 -45.81 7.33
C ARG A 138 2.38 -45.93 8.64
N GLY A 139 1.95 -46.85 9.50
CA GLY A 139 2.59 -47.10 10.79
C GLY A 139 4.03 -47.59 10.64
N GLU A 140 4.73 -47.62 11.78
CA GLU A 140 6.15 -47.97 11.91
C GLU A 140 6.48 -49.39 11.34
N GLU A 141 5.50 -50.27 11.25
CA GLU A 141 5.64 -51.64 10.74
C GLU A 141 5.67 -51.75 9.19
N TYR A 142 5.49 -50.64 8.46
CA TYR A 142 5.47 -50.68 6.98
C TYR A 142 6.87 -50.76 6.34
N TYR A 143 7.91 -50.52 7.12
CA TYR A 143 9.31 -50.42 6.64
C TYR A 143 10.20 -51.62 6.99
N HIS A 144 9.66 -52.80 7.12
CA HIS A 144 10.43 -54.05 7.28
C HIS A 144 10.50 -54.82 6.00
#